data_ab2e15dabeb63e3f8335f87004f14e50
#
_entry.id   ab2e15dabeb63e3f8335f87004f14e50
#
_cell.length_a   1.000
_cell.length_b   1.000
_cell.length_c   1.000
_cell.angle_alpha   90.00
_cell.angle_beta   90.00
_cell.angle_gamma   90.00
#
_symmetry.space_group_name_H-M   'P 1'
#
loop_
_entity.id
_entity.type
_entity.pdbx_description
1 polymer ?
#
loop_
_entity_poly.entity_id
_entity_poly.type
_entity_poly.pdbx_seq_one_letter_code
_entity_poly.pdbx_strand_id
1 'polypeptide(L)'
;MSGLTEFFRGDISRASRVALLVVALALIPCLFLPVWNIGLKAPQYPQGLELKIYSNELTGDLQEINILNHYIGMAEIEPDEFREFIFIPFFILRFLGFAVLAALVGRMPIAAIGYIDFSVFGAVMMFDFQTWLTRFGQGLASGAPLTIDPFTPKFLGVTSIGQFEVTRYPAAGGTIMLLAGALGPVILIYELVRRRRAAS
;
A
#
# COMPACT_ATOMS: atom_id res chain seq x y z
N MET A 1 12.61 -31.67 -14.93
CA MET A 1 11.23 -31.26 -15.34
C MET A 1 10.14 -31.75 -14.37
N SER A 2 10.42 -32.65 -13.43
CA SER A 2 9.43 -33.19 -12.47
C SER A 2 8.91 -32.17 -11.44
N GLY A 3 9.75 -31.29 -10.91
CA GLY A 3 9.37 -30.37 -9.82
C GLY A 3 8.32 -29.30 -10.20
N LEU A 4 8.31 -28.82 -11.43
CA LEU A 4 7.30 -27.85 -11.91
C LEU A 4 5.91 -28.50 -12.06
N THR A 5 5.87 -29.72 -12.60
CA THR A 5 4.60 -30.47 -12.75
C THR A 5 3.98 -30.85 -11.42
N GLU A 6 4.80 -31.16 -10.41
CA GLU A 6 4.35 -31.42 -9.02
C GLU A 6 3.85 -30.14 -8.35
N PHE A 7 4.50 -28.99 -8.59
CA PHE A 7 4.02 -27.69 -8.11
C PHE A 7 2.61 -27.39 -8.62
N PHE A 8 2.39 -27.57 -9.93
CA PHE A 8 1.09 -27.28 -10.54
C PHE A 8 -0.03 -28.25 -10.17
N ARG A 9 0.29 -29.47 -9.77
CA ARG A 9 -0.71 -30.49 -9.39
C ARG A 9 -1.00 -30.54 -7.88
N GLY A 10 -0.23 -29.83 -7.08
CA GLY A 10 -0.28 -30.00 -5.64
C GLY A 10 -1.43 -29.28 -4.95
N ASP A 11 -2.08 -29.99 -4.03
CA ASP A 11 -3.08 -29.44 -3.14
C ASP A 11 -2.45 -28.74 -1.93
N ILE A 12 -3.06 -27.63 -1.50
CA ILE A 12 -2.64 -26.93 -0.27
C ILE A 12 -3.30 -27.55 0.95
N SER A 13 -2.62 -27.50 2.09
CA SER A 13 -3.07 -28.05 3.37
C SER A 13 -4.30 -27.32 3.90
N ARG A 14 -5.03 -27.96 4.82
CA ARG A 14 -6.15 -27.32 5.52
C ARG A 14 -5.72 -26.06 6.27
N ALA A 15 -4.54 -26.09 6.89
CA ALA A 15 -3.97 -24.94 7.59
C ALA A 15 -3.75 -23.75 6.65
N SER A 16 -3.17 -23.98 5.46
CA SER A 16 -2.97 -22.94 4.44
C SER A 16 -4.29 -22.42 3.88
N ARG A 17 -5.31 -23.26 3.71
CA ARG A 17 -6.65 -22.82 3.31
C ARG A 17 -7.28 -21.89 4.34
N VAL A 18 -7.18 -22.24 5.62
CA VAL A 18 -7.66 -21.37 6.73
C VAL A 18 -6.89 -20.07 6.75
N ALA A 19 -5.56 -20.09 6.62
CA ALA A 19 -4.74 -18.89 6.56
C ALA A 19 -5.13 -17.98 5.40
N LEU A 20 -5.40 -18.52 4.21
CA LEU A 20 -5.88 -17.74 3.06
C LEU A 20 -7.26 -17.12 3.29
N LEU A 21 -8.17 -17.81 3.98
CA LEU A 21 -9.46 -17.24 4.38
C LEU A 21 -9.28 -16.10 5.40
N VAL A 22 -8.37 -16.26 6.35
CA VAL A 22 -8.02 -15.18 7.30
C VAL A 22 -7.47 -13.96 6.56
N VAL A 23 -6.57 -14.17 5.58
CA VAL A 23 -6.06 -13.10 4.72
C VAL A 23 -7.21 -12.42 3.96
N ALA A 24 -8.12 -13.19 3.35
CA ALA A 24 -9.27 -12.64 2.64
C ALA A 24 -10.16 -11.79 3.55
N LEU A 25 -10.48 -12.28 4.75
CA LEU A 25 -11.28 -11.54 5.72
C LEU A 25 -10.57 -10.27 6.21
N ALA A 26 -9.24 -10.34 6.40
CA ALA A 26 -8.44 -9.19 6.82
C ALA A 26 -8.37 -8.09 5.74
N LEU A 27 -8.50 -8.42 4.46
CA LEU A 27 -8.51 -7.43 3.37
C LEU A 27 -9.82 -6.63 3.27
N ILE A 28 -10.93 -7.13 3.80
CA ILE A 28 -12.23 -6.43 3.75
C ILE A 28 -12.16 -5.04 4.42
N PRO A 29 -11.64 -4.88 5.65
CA PRO A 29 -11.49 -3.59 6.28
C PRO A 29 -10.63 -2.59 5.49
N CYS A 30 -9.69 -3.06 4.65
CA CYS A 30 -8.84 -2.19 3.84
C CYS A 30 -9.60 -1.34 2.81
N LEU A 31 -10.86 -1.70 2.49
CA LEU A 31 -11.74 -0.90 1.66
C LEU A 31 -12.27 0.36 2.37
N PHE A 32 -12.26 0.37 3.71
CA PHE A 32 -12.87 1.40 4.56
C PHE A 32 -11.89 2.07 5.51
N LEU A 33 -10.72 1.49 5.70
CA LEU A 33 -9.68 2.04 6.58
C LEU A 33 -8.62 2.78 5.76
N PRO A 34 -8.04 3.85 6.34
CA PRO A 34 -6.95 4.54 5.66
C PRO A 34 -5.76 3.59 5.45
N VAL A 35 -5.19 3.68 4.25
CA VAL A 35 -4.01 2.89 3.84
C VAL A 35 -2.72 3.61 4.27
N TRP A 36 -2.73 4.95 4.22
CA TRP A 36 -1.56 5.76 4.54
C TRP A 36 -1.97 7.03 5.29
N ASN A 37 -1.11 7.46 6.24
CA ASN A 37 -1.24 8.73 6.93
C ASN A 37 -0.03 9.62 6.64
N ILE A 38 -0.30 10.88 6.38
CA ILE A 38 0.68 11.96 6.31
C ILE A 38 0.29 12.97 7.38
N GLY A 39 1.16 13.16 8.39
CA GLY A 39 1.01 14.20 9.39
C GLY A 39 1.93 15.36 9.05
N LEU A 40 1.47 16.60 9.25
CA LEU A 40 2.25 17.81 9.03
C LEU A 40 2.13 18.71 10.24
N LYS A 41 3.27 19.09 10.83
CA LYS A 41 3.36 20.11 11.87
C LYS A 41 4.01 21.35 11.32
N ALA A 42 3.40 22.49 11.58
CA ALA A 42 3.88 23.80 11.19
C ALA A 42 3.74 24.77 12.39
N PRO A 43 4.51 25.87 12.46
CA PRO A 43 4.35 26.86 13.53
C PRO A 43 2.93 27.41 13.61
N GLN A 44 2.23 27.55 12.49
CA GLN A 44 0.85 28.01 12.39
C GLN A 44 -0.16 26.96 12.87
N TYR A 45 0.20 25.68 12.83
CA TYR A 45 -0.62 24.52 13.20
C TYR A 45 0.13 23.62 14.19
N PRO A 46 0.35 24.07 15.43
CA PRO A 46 1.13 23.33 16.44
C PRO A 46 0.47 22.00 16.86
N GLN A 47 -0.85 21.89 16.74
CA GLN A 47 -1.60 20.65 16.93
C GLN A 47 -1.34 19.62 15.84
N GLY A 48 -0.78 20.06 14.71
CA GLY A 48 -0.59 19.23 13.52
C GLY A 48 -1.81 19.21 12.61
N LEU A 49 -1.56 18.86 11.35
CA LEU A 49 -2.56 18.59 10.32
C LEU A 49 -2.41 17.15 9.89
N GLU A 50 -3.50 16.50 9.49
CA GLU A 50 -3.50 15.12 9.03
C GLU A 50 -4.10 14.99 7.63
N LEU A 51 -3.44 14.24 6.76
CA LEU A 51 -3.96 13.77 5.48
C LEU A 51 -4.02 12.24 5.52
N LYS A 52 -5.20 11.69 5.31
CA LYS A 52 -5.45 10.25 5.28
C LYS A 52 -5.75 9.81 3.86
N ILE A 53 -4.99 8.84 3.40
CA ILE A 53 -5.14 8.23 2.08
C ILE A 53 -5.89 6.93 2.24
N TYR A 54 -7.10 6.85 1.71
CA TYR A 54 -7.91 5.63 1.62
C TYR A 54 -7.68 4.93 0.28
N SER A 55 -8.33 3.80 0.09
CA SER A 55 -8.28 3.10 -1.20
C SER A 55 -8.98 3.84 -2.34
N ASN A 56 -9.87 4.78 -2.02
CA ASN A 56 -10.76 5.46 -2.97
C ASN A 56 -10.83 6.98 -2.81
N GLU A 57 -10.17 7.56 -1.82
CA GLU A 57 -10.24 9.00 -1.56
C GLU A 57 -9.11 9.52 -0.65
N LEU A 58 -8.97 10.85 -0.61
CA LEU A 58 -8.19 11.58 0.37
C LEU A 58 -9.12 12.28 1.35
N THR A 59 -8.78 12.25 2.65
CA THR A 59 -9.54 12.96 3.69
C THR A 59 -8.59 13.63 4.68
N GLY A 60 -9.11 14.55 5.49
CA GLY A 60 -8.35 15.28 6.51
C GLY A 60 -8.26 16.76 6.21
N ASP A 61 -7.20 17.40 6.67
CA ASP A 61 -6.99 18.85 6.63
C ASP A 61 -6.42 19.32 5.27
N LEU A 62 -7.06 18.86 4.16
CA LEU A 62 -6.55 19.05 2.81
C LEU A 62 -6.46 20.54 2.43
N GLN A 63 -7.44 21.34 2.85
CA GLN A 63 -7.48 22.78 2.55
C GLN A 63 -6.31 23.51 3.23
N GLU A 64 -6.07 23.23 4.51
CA GLU A 64 -4.99 23.83 5.30
C GLU A 64 -3.63 23.40 4.77
N ILE A 65 -3.49 22.14 4.36
CA ILE A 65 -2.27 21.61 3.73
C ILE A 65 -2.03 22.31 2.40
N ASN A 66 -3.05 22.56 1.58
CA ASN A 66 -2.90 23.26 0.31
C ASN A 66 -2.52 24.73 0.50
N ILE A 67 -3.03 25.40 1.55
CA ILE A 67 -2.57 26.75 1.92
C ILE A 67 -1.06 26.73 2.23
N LEU A 68 -0.58 25.75 2.99
CA LEU A 68 0.86 25.62 3.29
C LEU A 68 1.67 25.25 2.05
N ASN A 69 1.16 24.37 1.19
CA ASN A 69 1.78 24.04 -0.09
C ASN A 69 1.96 25.28 -0.97
N HIS A 70 0.92 26.10 -1.11
CA HIS A 70 1.01 27.35 -1.84
C HIS A 70 2.07 28.28 -1.26
N TYR A 71 2.19 28.35 0.07
CA TYR A 71 3.17 29.20 0.76
C TYR A 71 4.61 28.85 0.45
N ILE A 72 4.92 27.58 0.21
CA ILE A 72 6.25 27.07 -0.13
C ILE A 72 6.43 26.75 -1.62
N GLY A 73 5.45 27.08 -2.44
CA GLY A 73 5.50 26.86 -3.89
C GLY A 73 5.23 25.42 -4.35
N MET A 74 4.75 24.55 -3.47
CA MET A 74 4.29 23.23 -3.86
C MET A 74 2.94 23.32 -4.57
N ALA A 75 2.69 22.40 -5.50
CA ALA A 75 1.38 22.27 -6.14
C ALA A 75 0.28 21.94 -5.13
N GLU A 76 -0.95 22.33 -5.43
CA GLU A 76 -2.12 21.90 -4.69
C GLU A 76 -2.35 20.40 -4.87
N ILE A 77 -2.85 19.76 -3.82
CA ILE A 77 -3.27 18.36 -3.85
C ILE A 77 -4.72 18.36 -4.26
N GLU A 78 -5.00 17.93 -5.48
CA GLU A 78 -6.35 17.80 -6.02
C GLU A 78 -6.75 16.32 -6.05
N PRO A 79 -7.75 15.87 -5.27
CA PRO A 79 -8.16 14.47 -5.21
C PRO A 79 -8.51 13.87 -6.57
N ASP A 80 -9.07 14.67 -7.47
CA ASP A 80 -9.50 14.24 -8.81
C ASP A 80 -8.33 13.94 -9.76
N GLU A 81 -7.11 14.38 -9.44
CA GLU A 81 -5.91 14.03 -10.22
C GLU A 81 -5.47 12.56 -10.00
N PHE A 82 -5.86 11.94 -8.87
CA PHE A 82 -5.44 10.59 -8.50
C PHE A 82 -6.40 9.54 -9.07
N ARG A 83 -6.16 9.14 -10.32
CA ARG A 83 -6.96 8.11 -10.99
C ARG A 83 -6.86 6.75 -10.34
N GLU A 84 -5.83 6.51 -9.55
CA GLU A 84 -5.56 5.30 -8.80
C GLU A 84 -6.70 4.96 -7.84
N PHE A 85 -7.39 5.95 -7.29
CA PHE A 85 -8.54 5.77 -6.41
C PHE A 85 -9.73 5.05 -7.07
N ILE A 86 -9.81 5.07 -8.40
CA ILE A 86 -10.82 4.30 -9.12
C ILE A 86 -10.46 2.81 -9.11
N PHE A 87 -9.17 2.48 -9.21
CA PHE A 87 -8.72 1.11 -9.43
C PHE A 87 -8.35 0.35 -8.16
N ILE A 88 -7.82 1.03 -7.13
CA ILE A 88 -7.33 0.39 -5.90
C ILE A 88 -8.41 -0.49 -5.24
N PRO A 89 -9.69 -0.07 -5.07
CA PRO A 89 -10.72 -0.92 -4.49
C PRO A 89 -10.94 -2.22 -5.28
N PHE A 90 -10.91 -2.16 -6.62
CA PHE A 90 -11.04 -3.35 -7.48
C PHE A 90 -9.88 -4.32 -7.29
N PHE A 91 -8.67 -3.81 -7.11
CA PHE A 91 -7.51 -4.65 -6.85
C PHE A 91 -7.61 -5.34 -5.48
N ILE A 92 -8.05 -4.63 -4.43
CA ILE A 92 -8.29 -5.22 -3.11
C ILE A 92 -9.32 -6.35 -3.21
N LEU A 93 -10.46 -6.13 -3.90
CA LEU A 93 -11.49 -7.15 -4.13
C LEU A 93 -10.95 -8.33 -4.94
N ARG A 94 -10.09 -8.08 -5.93
CA ARG A 94 -9.44 -9.14 -6.72
C ARG A 94 -8.53 -10.01 -5.86
N PHE A 95 -7.71 -9.42 -4.98
CA PHE A 95 -6.85 -10.17 -4.07
C PHE A 95 -7.65 -11.00 -3.07
N LEU A 96 -8.72 -10.43 -2.54
CA LEU A 96 -9.68 -11.16 -1.72
C LEU A 96 -10.25 -12.34 -2.51
N GLY A 97 -10.67 -12.13 -3.75
CA GLY A 97 -11.18 -13.17 -4.65
C GLY A 97 -10.16 -14.28 -4.89
N PHE A 98 -8.89 -13.96 -5.15
CA PHE A 98 -7.83 -14.95 -5.30
C PHE A 98 -7.58 -15.74 -4.01
N ALA A 99 -7.57 -15.09 -2.85
CA ALA A 99 -7.38 -15.76 -1.57
C ALA A 99 -8.52 -16.75 -1.27
N VAL A 100 -9.77 -16.32 -1.48
CA VAL A 100 -10.96 -17.19 -1.33
C VAL A 100 -10.91 -18.34 -2.34
N LEU A 101 -10.66 -18.06 -3.61
CA LEU A 101 -10.59 -19.08 -4.66
C LEU A 101 -9.51 -20.11 -4.37
N ALA A 102 -8.31 -19.66 -3.95
CA ALA A 102 -7.22 -20.55 -3.57
C ALA A 102 -7.58 -21.42 -2.37
N ALA A 103 -8.27 -20.87 -1.38
CA ALA A 103 -8.73 -21.61 -0.20
C ALA A 103 -9.79 -22.67 -0.55
N LEU A 104 -10.77 -22.34 -1.41
CA LEU A 104 -11.85 -23.25 -1.81
C LEU A 104 -11.35 -24.35 -2.73
N VAL A 105 -10.65 -23.99 -3.80
CA VAL A 105 -10.13 -24.96 -4.79
C VAL A 105 -8.97 -25.76 -4.21
N GLY A 106 -8.16 -25.15 -3.35
CA GLY A 106 -7.05 -25.81 -2.67
C GLY A 106 -5.85 -26.12 -3.55
N ARG A 107 -5.63 -25.37 -4.63
CA ARG A 107 -4.51 -25.59 -5.54
C ARG A 107 -3.42 -24.52 -5.36
N MET A 108 -2.18 -24.98 -5.25
CA MET A 108 -0.99 -24.13 -5.08
C MET A 108 -0.83 -23.06 -6.18
N PRO A 109 -1.04 -23.33 -7.47
CA PRO A 109 -0.89 -22.31 -8.51
C PRO A 109 -1.80 -21.10 -8.33
N ILE A 110 -3.01 -21.29 -7.84
CA ILE A 110 -3.97 -20.19 -7.62
C ILE A 110 -3.45 -19.27 -6.51
N ALA A 111 -2.97 -19.84 -5.41
CA ALA A 111 -2.36 -19.08 -4.32
C ALA A 111 -1.10 -18.33 -4.79
N ALA A 112 -0.26 -19.00 -5.60
CA ALA A 112 0.97 -18.39 -6.11
C ALA A 112 0.67 -17.25 -7.09
N ILE A 113 -0.27 -17.42 -8.01
CA ILE A 113 -0.68 -16.37 -8.96
C ILE A 113 -1.27 -15.18 -8.20
N GLY A 114 -2.16 -15.41 -7.24
CA GLY A 114 -2.74 -14.34 -6.43
C GLY A 114 -1.69 -13.58 -5.62
N TYR A 115 -0.69 -14.27 -5.08
CA TYR A 115 0.42 -13.63 -4.36
C TYR A 115 1.34 -12.82 -5.29
N ILE A 116 1.69 -13.36 -6.46
CA ILE A 116 2.49 -12.63 -7.45
C ILE A 116 1.75 -11.37 -7.89
N ASP A 117 0.48 -11.49 -8.22
CA ASP A 117 -0.37 -10.37 -8.62
C ASP A 117 -0.44 -9.29 -7.52
N PHE A 118 -0.65 -9.68 -6.26
CA PHE A 118 -0.61 -8.77 -5.12
C PHE A 118 0.75 -8.06 -4.99
N SER A 119 1.85 -8.80 -5.14
CA SER A 119 3.20 -8.26 -4.99
C SER A 119 3.57 -7.29 -6.12
N VAL A 120 3.19 -7.62 -7.36
CA VAL A 120 3.40 -6.74 -8.52
C VAL A 120 2.59 -5.47 -8.38
N PHE A 121 1.31 -5.58 -8.02
CA PHE A 121 0.47 -4.41 -7.78
C PHE A 121 1.04 -3.54 -6.65
N GLY A 122 1.42 -4.13 -5.53
CA GLY A 122 2.02 -3.42 -4.41
C GLY A 122 3.29 -2.65 -4.83
N ALA A 123 4.17 -3.29 -5.60
CA ALA A 123 5.38 -2.65 -6.12
C ALA A 123 5.06 -1.48 -7.07
N VAL A 124 4.08 -1.64 -7.95
CA VAL A 124 3.63 -0.58 -8.87
C VAL A 124 3.07 0.59 -8.09
N MET A 125 2.20 0.35 -7.10
CA MET A 125 1.61 1.41 -6.28
C MET A 125 2.65 2.14 -5.41
N MET A 126 3.67 1.42 -4.90
CA MET A 126 4.79 2.02 -4.18
C MET A 126 5.61 2.95 -5.09
N PHE A 127 5.89 2.52 -6.31
CA PHE A 127 6.60 3.32 -7.30
C PHE A 127 5.77 4.54 -7.71
N ASP A 128 4.49 4.38 -7.95
CA ASP A 128 3.56 5.44 -8.30
C ASP A 128 3.48 6.50 -7.17
N PHE A 129 3.27 6.07 -5.94
CA PHE A 129 3.26 6.97 -4.79
C PHE A 129 4.57 7.73 -4.62
N GLN A 130 5.73 7.08 -4.80
CA GLN A 130 7.02 7.76 -4.78
C GLN A 130 7.15 8.79 -5.91
N THR A 131 6.58 8.51 -7.08
CA THR A 131 6.56 9.44 -8.23
C THR A 131 5.74 10.68 -7.90
N TRP A 132 4.56 10.53 -7.30
CA TRP A 132 3.76 11.64 -6.80
C TRP A 132 4.49 12.47 -5.77
N LEU A 133 5.09 11.84 -4.75
CA LEU A 133 5.89 12.55 -3.73
C LEU A 133 7.03 13.35 -4.37
N THR A 134 7.73 12.76 -5.33
CA THR A 134 8.83 13.42 -6.04
C THR A 134 8.33 14.60 -6.86
N ARG A 135 7.21 14.45 -7.57
CA ARG A 135 6.59 15.53 -8.35
C ARG A 135 6.25 16.73 -7.47
N PHE A 136 5.63 16.51 -6.30
CA PHE A 136 5.29 17.58 -5.36
C PHE A 136 6.54 18.27 -4.79
N GLY A 137 7.59 17.55 -4.43
CA GLY A 137 8.77 18.13 -3.84
C GLY A 137 9.77 18.75 -4.82
N GLN A 138 9.75 18.34 -6.08
CA GLN A 138 10.64 18.88 -7.13
C GLN A 138 9.96 19.98 -7.97
N GLY A 139 8.63 19.97 -8.05
CA GLY A 139 7.86 20.89 -8.88
C GLY A 139 7.51 22.21 -8.18
N LEU A 140 8.49 22.85 -7.51
CA LEU A 140 8.24 24.09 -6.79
C LEU A 140 8.07 25.28 -7.72
N ALA A 141 7.03 26.08 -7.50
CA ALA A 141 6.75 27.30 -8.27
C ALA A 141 7.73 28.42 -7.89
N SER A 142 8.22 29.13 -8.90
CA SER A 142 9.00 30.35 -8.69
C SER A 142 8.10 31.48 -8.18
N GLY A 143 8.55 32.22 -7.16
CA GLY A 143 7.81 33.35 -6.60
C GLY A 143 6.91 33.02 -5.41
N ALA A 144 7.05 31.84 -4.82
CA ALA A 144 6.41 31.50 -3.55
C ALA A 144 6.86 32.43 -2.42
N PRO A 145 5.97 32.74 -1.44
CA PRO A 145 6.31 33.59 -0.29
C PRO A 145 7.54 33.11 0.50
N LEU A 146 7.71 31.79 0.62
CA LEU A 146 8.89 31.16 1.20
C LEU A 146 9.61 30.30 0.16
N THR A 147 10.83 30.69 -0.16
CA THR A 147 11.66 29.92 -1.08
C THR A 147 12.37 28.80 -0.32
N ILE A 148 12.17 27.56 -0.77
CA ILE A 148 12.86 26.37 -0.31
C ILE A 148 13.55 25.68 -1.48
N ASP A 149 14.61 24.91 -1.20
CA ASP A 149 15.24 24.10 -2.23
C ASP A 149 14.37 22.91 -2.60
N PRO A 150 14.33 22.51 -3.90
CA PRO A 150 13.66 21.29 -4.32
C PRO A 150 14.16 20.07 -3.53
N PHE A 151 13.23 19.23 -3.11
CA PHE A 151 13.53 18.07 -2.28
C PHE A 151 12.76 16.84 -2.75
N THR A 152 13.22 15.66 -2.37
CA THR A 152 12.48 14.42 -2.58
C THR A 152 11.93 13.94 -1.23
N PRO A 153 10.61 13.98 -1.02
CA PRO A 153 10.01 13.52 0.21
C PRO A 153 10.34 12.04 0.45
N LYS A 154 10.68 11.69 1.70
CA LYS A 154 10.87 10.28 2.07
C LYS A 154 9.53 9.56 2.03
N PHE A 155 9.55 8.34 1.52
CA PHE A 155 8.38 7.48 1.50
C PHE A 155 7.85 7.18 2.91
N LEU A 156 8.73 6.93 3.87
CA LEU A 156 8.41 6.52 5.24
C LEU A 156 9.23 7.32 6.25
N GLY A 157 8.63 7.61 7.39
CA GLY A 157 9.29 8.23 8.53
C GLY A 157 9.07 9.73 8.62
N VAL A 158 9.98 10.43 9.27
CA VAL A 158 9.91 11.87 9.55
C VAL A 158 10.88 12.62 8.66
N THR A 159 10.45 13.75 8.12
CA THR A 159 11.27 14.67 7.34
C THR A 159 10.99 16.09 7.77
N SER A 160 12.04 16.86 8.07
CA SER A 160 11.93 18.30 8.35
C SER A 160 12.25 19.07 7.06
N ILE A 161 11.39 20.01 6.71
CA ILE A 161 11.48 20.88 5.54
C ILE A 161 11.33 22.33 6.04
N GLY A 162 12.44 23.02 6.22
CA GLY A 162 12.43 24.33 6.89
C GLY A 162 11.86 24.21 8.31
N GLN A 163 10.74 24.88 8.56
CA GLN A 163 10.03 24.86 9.84
C GLN A 163 8.91 23.79 9.92
N PHE A 164 8.72 23.00 8.84
CA PHE A 164 7.70 21.97 8.76
C PHE A 164 8.28 20.62 9.13
N GLU A 165 7.55 19.86 9.94
CA GLU A 165 7.83 18.45 10.20
C GLU A 165 6.75 17.60 9.56
N VAL A 166 7.13 16.74 8.63
CA VAL A 166 6.21 15.86 7.90
C VAL A 166 6.49 14.41 8.28
N THR A 167 5.47 13.75 8.78
CA THR A 167 5.48 12.34 9.16
C THR A 167 4.69 11.51 8.15
N ARG A 168 5.18 10.31 7.81
CA ARG A 168 4.55 9.43 6.82
C ARG A 168 4.63 8.00 7.31
N TYR A 169 3.46 7.35 7.50
CA TYR A 169 3.36 5.99 8.01
C TYR A 169 2.19 5.25 7.38
N PRO A 170 2.31 3.90 7.21
CA PRO A 170 1.15 3.07 6.90
C PRO A 170 0.10 3.22 7.99
N ALA A 171 -1.12 3.48 7.60
CA ALA A 171 -2.26 3.48 8.49
C ALA A 171 -2.78 2.04 8.73
N ALA A 172 -3.90 1.89 9.40
CA ALA A 172 -4.43 0.57 9.75
C ALA A 172 -4.65 -0.33 8.51
N GLY A 173 -5.28 0.20 7.44
CA GLY A 173 -5.48 -0.54 6.20
C GLY A 173 -4.16 -0.95 5.54
N GLY A 174 -3.20 -0.02 5.45
CA GLY A 174 -1.87 -0.29 4.90
C GLY A 174 -1.10 -1.32 5.71
N THR A 175 -1.17 -1.25 7.04
CA THR A 175 -0.55 -2.24 7.93
C THR A 175 -1.14 -3.63 7.71
N ILE A 176 -2.46 -3.75 7.58
CA ILE A 176 -3.14 -5.03 7.28
C ILE A 176 -2.67 -5.56 5.91
N MET A 177 -2.58 -4.71 4.89
CA MET A 177 -2.10 -5.11 3.56
C MET A 177 -0.65 -5.59 3.60
N LEU A 178 0.23 -4.92 4.34
CA LEU A 178 1.62 -5.36 4.53
C LEU A 178 1.72 -6.71 5.23
N LEU A 179 0.92 -6.94 6.27
CA LEU A 179 0.85 -8.23 6.97
C LEU A 179 0.30 -9.34 6.06
N ALA A 180 -0.75 -9.06 5.29
CA ALA A 180 -1.30 -9.99 4.30
C ALA A 180 -0.25 -10.35 3.24
N GLY A 181 0.50 -9.35 2.76
CA GLY A 181 1.62 -9.54 1.84
C GLY A 181 2.74 -10.39 2.42
N ALA A 182 3.08 -10.20 3.70
CA ALA A 182 4.10 -11.00 4.38
C ALA A 182 3.66 -12.47 4.61
N LEU A 183 2.36 -12.73 4.79
CA LEU A 183 1.84 -14.09 4.96
C LEU A 183 1.87 -14.89 3.65
N GLY A 184 1.78 -14.27 2.50
CA GLY A 184 1.81 -14.94 1.20
C GLY A 184 3.02 -15.86 1.01
N PRO A 185 4.27 -15.35 1.09
CA PRO A 185 5.45 -16.20 0.95
C PRO A 185 5.57 -17.23 2.06
N VAL A 186 5.12 -16.93 3.29
CA VAL A 186 5.12 -17.90 4.39
C VAL A 186 4.24 -19.10 4.04
N ILE A 187 3.03 -18.89 3.53
CA ILE A 187 2.12 -19.97 3.10
C ILE A 187 2.75 -20.77 1.96
N LEU A 188 3.33 -20.11 0.96
CA LEU A 188 3.94 -20.77 -0.19
C LEU A 188 5.16 -21.61 0.20
N ILE A 189 6.04 -21.06 1.05
CA ILE A 189 7.23 -21.77 1.55
C ILE A 189 6.83 -22.96 2.43
N TYR A 190 5.87 -22.76 3.33
CA TYR A 190 5.34 -23.84 4.17
C TYR A 190 4.85 -25.02 3.33
N GLU A 191 4.05 -24.76 2.30
CA GLU A 191 3.53 -25.80 1.41
C GLU A 191 4.64 -26.51 0.62
N LEU A 192 5.65 -25.79 0.16
CA LEU A 192 6.80 -26.38 -0.53
C LEU A 192 7.61 -27.29 0.39
N VAL A 193 7.89 -26.86 1.63
CA VAL A 193 8.64 -27.66 2.62
C VAL A 193 7.84 -28.89 3.03
N ARG A 194 6.55 -28.75 3.31
CA ARG A 194 5.65 -29.86 3.67
C ARG A 194 5.67 -30.97 2.61
N ARG A 195 5.60 -30.59 1.35
CA ARG A 195 5.61 -31.54 0.22
C ARG A 195 6.93 -32.25 0.07
N ARG A 196 8.05 -31.54 0.20
CA ARG A 196 9.38 -32.17 0.15
C ARG A 196 9.53 -33.23 1.22
N ARG A 197 9.05 -32.96 2.46
CA ARG A 197 9.08 -33.92 3.55
C ARG A 197 8.16 -35.14 3.35
N ALA A 198 7.07 -34.98 2.60
CA ALA A 198 6.16 -36.10 2.30
C ALA A 198 6.68 -36.98 1.14
N ALA A 199 7.65 -36.51 0.36
CA ALA A 199 8.26 -37.21 -0.78
C ALA A 199 9.59 -37.92 -0.40
N SER A 200 10.16 -37.58 0.77
CA SER A 200 11.33 -38.24 1.36
C SER A 200 10.93 -39.39 2.30
#